data_a838af4a23c5a7b799daa704505fc89d
#
_entry.id   a838af4a23c5a7b799daa704505fc89d
#
_cell.length_a   1.000
_cell.length_b   1.000
_cell.length_c   1.000
_cell.angle_alpha   90.00
_cell.angle_beta   90.00
_cell.angle_gamma   90.00
#
_symmetry.space_group_name_H-M   'P 1'
#
loop_
_entity.id
_entity.type
_entity.pdbx_description
1 polymer ?
#
loop_
_entity_poly.entity_id
_entity_poly.type
_entity_poly.pdbx_seq_one_letter_code
_entity_poly.pdbx_strand_id
1 'polypeptide(L)'
;MIYVMAAITANDGQREELIEAFRAILPAVRAKAGCLEYGLSIHLESGLEGQAPYNENVVTIVEKWVDLDALKAHINDHQYQDWFEQVWPLMADASMQILTAID
;
A
#
# COMPACT_ATOMS: atom_id res chain seq x y z
N MET A 1 9.48 9.17 12.51
CA MET A 1 8.35 8.98 11.58
C MET A 1 8.80 8.21 10.36
N ILE A 2 8.03 7.23 9.97
CA ILE A 2 8.33 6.34 8.86
C ILE A 2 7.28 6.52 7.78
N TYR A 3 7.72 6.63 6.54
CA TYR A 3 6.86 6.66 5.36
C TYR A 3 7.01 5.36 4.59
N VAL A 4 5.91 4.85 4.05
CA VAL A 4 5.95 3.67 3.18
C VAL A 4 5.25 4.00 1.87
N MET A 5 5.90 3.63 0.78
CA MET A 5 5.34 3.68 -0.57
C MET A 5 5.31 2.24 -1.07
N ALA A 6 4.16 1.60 -0.96
CA ALA A 6 4.00 0.22 -1.40
C ALA A 6 3.33 0.20 -2.77
N ALA A 7 4.02 -0.30 -3.78
CA ALA A 7 3.49 -0.40 -5.13
C ALA A 7 3.07 -1.85 -5.39
N ILE A 8 1.77 -2.05 -5.55
CA ILE A 8 1.20 -3.37 -5.81
C ILE A 8 0.67 -3.37 -7.23
N THR A 9 1.19 -4.25 -8.06
CA THR A 9 0.72 -4.39 -9.45
C THR A 9 -0.32 -5.49 -9.50
N ALA A 10 -1.55 -5.14 -9.88
CA ALA A 10 -2.61 -6.11 -10.09
C ALA A 10 -2.36 -6.90 -11.37
N ASN A 11 -2.85 -8.14 -11.43
CA ASN A 11 -2.97 -8.85 -12.70
C ASN A 11 -3.89 -8.06 -13.64
N ASP A 12 -3.68 -8.20 -14.94
CA ASP A 12 -4.52 -7.55 -15.94
C ASP A 12 -6.01 -7.85 -15.68
N GLY A 13 -6.79 -6.77 -15.63
CA GLY A 13 -8.24 -6.87 -15.41
C GLY A 13 -8.66 -7.07 -13.95
N GLN A 14 -7.73 -7.14 -13.00
CA GLN A 14 -8.04 -7.40 -11.60
C GLN A 14 -7.77 -6.21 -10.65
N ARG A 15 -7.46 -5.03 -11.20
CA ARG A 15 -7.20 -3.85 -10.36
C ARG A 15 -8.38 -3.49 -9.44
N GLU A 16 -9.58 -3.51 -9.97
CA GLU A 16 -10.77 -3.12 -9.17
C GLU A 16 -11.04 -4.10 -8.04
N GLU A 17 -10.86 -5.41 -8.27
CA GLU A 17 -10.96 -6.41 -7.21
C GLU A 17 -9.90 -6.17 -6.13
N LEU A 18 -8.67 -5.86 -6.54
CA LEU A 18 -7.58 -5.56 -5.61
C LEU A 18 -7.89 -4.32 -4.79
N ILE A 19 -8.37 -3.25 -5.41
CA ILE A 19 -8.76 -2.01 -4.72
C ILE A 19 -9.84 -2.29 -3.69
N GLU A 20 -10.90 -3.04 -4.05
CA GLU A 20 -11.96 -3.37 -3.12
C GLU A 20 -11.47 -4.23 -1.95
N ALA A 21 -10.54 -5.16 -2.21
CA ALA A 21 -9.93 -5.95 -1.15
C ALA A 21 -9.17 -5.07 -0.15
N PHE A 22 -8.42 -4.05 -0.63
CA PHE A 22 -7.74 -3.09 0.24
C PHE A 22 -8.75 -2.20 0.99
N ARG A 23 -9.80 -1.74 0.33
CA ARG A 23 -10.82 -0.92 1.00
C ARG A 23 -11.42 -1.63 2.20
N ALA A 24 -11.59 -2.95 2.12
CA ALA A 24 -12.17 -3.74 3.19
C ALA A 24 -11.33 -3.70 4.48
N ILE A 25 -10.01 -3.54 4.38
CA ILE A 25 -9.12 -3.53 5.55
C ILE A 25 -8.77 -2.12 6.03
N LEU A 26 -9.10 -1.08 5.28
CA LEU A 26 -8.71 0.30 5.64
C LEU A 26 -9.10 0.69 7.06
N PRO A 27 -10.35 0.45 7.54
CA PRO A 27 -10.70 0.84 8.89
C PRO A 27 -9.85 0.13 9.95
N ALA A 28 -9.60 -1.16 9.78
CA ALA A 28 -8.81 -1.94 10.73
C ALA A 28 -7.35 -1.50 10.76
N VAL A 29 -6.75 -1.24 9.61
CA VAL A 29 -5.36 -0.77 9.54
C VAL A 29 -5.23 0.64 10.13
N ARG A 30 -6.14 1.54 9.76
CA ARG A 30 -6.13 2.92 10.26
C ARG A 30 -6.32 3.03 11.77
N ALA A 31 -6.96 2.03 12.39
CA ALA A 31 -7.16 1.97 13.84
C ALA A 31 -5.94 1.43 14.60
N LYS A 32 -4.93 0.93 13.91
CA LYS A 32 -3.74 0.36 14.57
C LYS A 32 -2.93 1.44 15.28
N ALA A 33 -2.35 1.08 16.42
CA ALA A 33 -1.49 1.96 17.17
C ALA A 33 -0.32 2.44 16.31
N GLY A 34 -0.10 3.75 16.29
CA GLY A 34 0.98 4.37 15.52
C GLY A 34 0.72 4.55 14.04
N CYS A 35 -0.44 4.13 13.53
CA CYS A 35 -0.83 4.41 12.15
C CYS A 35 -1.29 5.87 12.03
N LEU A 36 -0.50 6.70 11.35
CA LEU A 36 -0.81 8.11 11.14
C LEU A 36 -1.55 8.34 9.82
N GLU A 37 -1.25 7.53 8.81
CA GLU A 37 -1.86 7.62 7.49
C GLU A 37 -1.77 6.25 6.80
N TYR A 38 -2.81 5.89 6.10
CA TYR A 38 -2.83 4.69 5.26
C TYR A 38 -3.86 4.92 4.16
N GLY A 39 -3.39 5.16 2.95
CA GLY A 39 -4.25 5.55 1.84
C GLY A 39 -3.92 4.84 0.55
N LEU A 40 -4.95 4.58 -0.24
CA LEU A 40 -4.83 3.96 -1.55
C LEU A 40 -4.75 5.04 -2.63
N SER A 41 -3.91 4.82 -3.62
CA SER A 41 -3.80 5.71 -4.78
C SER A 41 -3.52 4.88 -6.03
N ILE A 42 -3.76 5.48 -7.17
CA ILE A 42 -3.43 4.91 -8.48
C ILE A 42 -2.60 5.91 -9.25
N HIS A 43 -1.91 5.45 -10.29
CA HIS A 43 -1.18 6.35 -11.15
C HIS A 43 -2.11 7.34 -11.83
N LEU A 44 -1.70 8.60 -11.89
CA LEU A 44 -2.37 9.65 -12.65
C LEU A 44 -1.54 9.92 -13.91
N GLU A 45 -2.18 9.85 -15.05
CA GLU A 45 -1.54 10.24 -16.31
C GLU A 45 -1.57 11.76 -16.41
N SER A 46 -0.55 12.41 -15.86
CA SER A 46 -0.54 13.86 -15.63
C SER A 46 -0.12 14.68 -16.84
N GLY A 47 0.61 14.08 -17.77
CA GLY A 47 1.22 14.81 -18.90
C GLY A 47 2.47 15.60 -18.52
N LEU A 48 2.93 15.51 -17.26
CA LEU A 48 4.12 16.23 -16.81
C LEU A 48 5.40 15.51 -17.26
N GLU A 49 6.38 16.31 -17.76
CA GLU A 49 7.71 15.77 -18.01
C GLU A 49 8.35 15.28 -16.70
N GLY A 50 9.09 14.19 -16.80
CA GLY A 50 9.77 13.63 -15.66
C GLY A 50 8.93 12.65 -14.83
N GLN A 51 7.64 12.52 -15.14
CA GLN A 51 6.84 11.48 -14.50
C GLN A 51 7.35 10.10 -14.91
N ALA A 52 7.51 9.19 -13.94
CA ALA A 52 7.80 7.79 -14.22
C ALA A 52 6.67 7.18 -15.07
N PRO A 53 6.94 6.09 -15.82
CA PRO A 53 5.94 5.50 -16.71
C PRO A 53 4.62 5.18 -16.00
N TYR A 54 3.52 5.57 -16.63
CA TYR A 54 2.18 5.28 -16.17
C TYR A 54 1.88 3.78 -16.29
N ASN A 55 1.29 3.20 -15.25
CA ASN A 55 0.81 1.83 -15.25
C ASN A 55 -0.56 1.76 -14.59
N GLU A 56 -1.58 1.43 -15.39
CA GLU A 56 -2.96 1.35 -14.93
C GLU A 56 -3.21 0.23 -13.90
N ASN A 57 -2.30 -0.75 -13.83
CA ASN A 57 -2.45 -1.90 -12.93
C ASN A 57 -1.82 -1.67 -11.54
N VAL A 58 -1.14 -0.54 -11.32
CA VAL A 58 -0.49 -0.27 -10.05
C VAL A 58 -1.43 0.43 -9.09
N VAL A 59 -1.56 -0.15 -7.89
CA VAL A 59 -2.18 0.50 -6.72
C VAL A 59 -1.05 0.83 -5.76
N THR A 60 -0.88 2.10 -5.42
CA THR A 60 0.15 2.54 -4.49
C THR A 60 -0.48 2.86 -3.15
N ILE A 61 0.01 2.19 -2.11
CA ILE A 61 -0.42 2.46 -0.74
C ILE A 61 0.59 3.44 -0.15
N VAL A 62 0.11 4.61 0.25
CA VAL A 62 0.92 5.63 0.92
C VAL A 62 0.65 5.52 2.40
N GLU A 63 1.70 5.26 3.19
CA GLU A 63 1.57 4.99 4.62
C GLU A 63 2.47 5.91 5.41
N LYS A 64 2.03 6.24 6.61
CA LYS A 64 2.81 6.98 7.59
C LYS A 64 2.63 6.35 8.96
N TRP A 65 3.74 6.00 9.60
CA TRP A 65 3.76 5.36 10.91
C TRP A 65 4.60 6.18 11.88
N VAL A 66 4.21 6.18 13.15
CA VAL A 66 4.91 6.96 14.19
C VAL A 66 6.37 6.54 14.31
N ASP A 67 6.66 5.25 14.18
CA ASP A 67 8.02 4.68 14.23
C ASP A 67 8.07 3.33 13.53
N LEU A 68 9.27 2.76 13.45
CA LEU A 68 9.48 1.48 12.80
C LEU A 68 8.81 0.32 13.54
N ASP A 69 8.74 0.40 14.87
CA ASP A 69 8.09 -0.66 15.67
C ASP A 69 6.59 -0.75 15.35
N ALA A 70 5.92 0.38 15.15
CA ALA A 70 4.51 0.40 14.75
C ALA A 70 4.32 -0.26 13.37
N LEU A 71 5.20 0.04 12.42
CA LEU A 71 5.17 -0.59 11.09
C LEU A 71 5.40 -2.10 11.19
N LYS A 72 6.39 -2.52 11.98
CA LYS A 72 6.67 -3.95 12.20
C LYS A 72 5.47 -4.67 12.82
N ALA A 73 4.82 -4.06 13.79
CA ALA A 73 3.62 -4.62 14.42
C ALA A 73 2.49 -4.81 13.41
N HIS A 74 2.32 -3.85 12.49
CA HIS A 74 1.34 -3.96 11.41
C HIS A 74 1.65 -5.14 10.48
N ILE A 75 2.89 -5.23 10.01
CA ILE A 75 3.31 -6.28 9.07
C ILE A 75 3.20 -7.67 9.71
N ASN A 76 3.45 -7.77 11.01
CA ASN A 76 3.42 -9.04 11.74
C ASN A 76 2.04 -9.38 12.33
N ASP A 77 1.04 -8.55 12.11
CA ASP A 77 -0.33 -8.82 12.54
C ASP A 77 -0.91 -10.01 11.77
N HIS A 78 -1.37 -11.03 12.50
CA HIS A 78 -1.89 -12.25 11.90
C HIS A 78 -3.11 -12.01 11.01
N GLN A 79 -4.01 -11.11 11.42
CA GLN A 79 -5.20 -10.79 10.61
C GLN A 79 -4.80 -10.16 9.28
N TYR A 80 -3.80 -9.27 9.30
CA TYR A 80 -3.27 -8.66 8.10
C TYR A 80 -2.59 -9.69 7.20
N GLN A 81 -1.79 -10.58 7.78
CA GLN A 81 -1.10 -11.63 7.03
C GLN A 81 -2.09 -12.59 6.37
N ASP A 82 -3.14 -13.00 7.08
CA ASP A 82 -4.18 -13.88 6.53
C ASP A 82 -4.92 -13.20 5.38
N TRP A 83 -5.26 -11.91 5.55
CA TRP A 83 -5.87 -11.14 4.48
C TRP A 83 -4.95 -11.05 3.27
N PHE A 84 -3.66 -10.78 3.47
CA PHE A 84 -2.67 -10.64 2.41
C PHE A 84 -2.55 -11.95 1.61
N GLU A 85 -2.52 -13.10 2.28
CA GLU A 85 -2.50 -14.40 1.62
C GLU A 85 -3.72 -14.61 0.71
N GLN A 86 -4.89 -14.18 1.16
CA GLN A 86 -6.13 -14.34 0.39
C GLN A 86 -6.14 -13.47 -0.87
N VAL A 87 -5.54 -12.28 -0.82
CA VAL A 87 -5.54 -11.36 -1.96
C VAL A 87 -4.31 -11.49 -2.84
N TRP A 88 -3.29 -12.22 -2.38
CA TRP A 88 -2.07 -12.44 -3.14
C TRP A 88 -2.30 -12.90 -4.59
N PRO A 89 -3.26 -13.80 -4.88
CA PRO A 89 -3.52 -14.24 -6.26
C PRO A 89 -3.95 -13.12 -7.22
N LEU A 90 -4.39 -11.97 -6.72
CA LEU A 90 -4.75 -10.81 -7.55
C LEU A 90 -3.52 -10.00 -7.98
N MET A 91 -2.35 -10.29 -7.41
CA MET A 91 -1.13 -9.49 -7.59
C MET A 91 -0.17 -10.16 -8.56
N ALA A 92 0.35 -9.37 -9.50
CA ALA A 92 1.43 -9.77 -10.40
C ALA A 92 2.80 -9.44 -9.79
N ASP A 93 2.89 -8.36 -9.02
CA ASP A 93 4.13 -7.89 -8.41
C ASP A 93 3.81 -7.02 -7.20
N ALA A 94 4.75 -6.94 -6.27
CA ALA A 94 4.64 -6.07 -5.11
C ALA A 94 6.04 -5.60 -4.71
N SER A 95 6.17 -4.30 -4.45
CA SER A 95 7.40 -3.70 -3.96
C SER A 95 7.08 -2.67 -2.89
N MET A 96 8.04 -2.41 -2.01
CA MET A 96 7.85 -1.49 -0.91
C MET A 96 9.12 -0.68 -0.67
N GLN A 97 8.97 0.63 -0.62
CA GLN A 97 10.03 1.54 -0.22
C GLN A 97 9.70 2.09 1.16
N ILE A 98 10.65 1.96 2.08
CA ILE A 98 10.50 2.49 3.44
C ILE A 98 11.44 3.68 3.58
N LEU A 99 10.89 4.81 4.00
CA LEU A 99 11.59 6.08 4.06
C LEU A 99 11.55 6.65 5.48
N THR A 100 12.57 7.38 5.83
CA THR A 100 12.57 8.18 7.06
C THR A 100 12.87 9.63 6.72
N ALA A 101 12.21 10.57 7.40
CA ALA A 101 12.48 11.99 7.21
C ALA A 101 13.89 12.34 7.72
N ILE A 102 14.54 13.25 7.02
CA ILE A 102 15.88 13.73 7.38
C ILE A 102 15.87 15.20 7.85
N ASP A 103 14.71 15.85 7.83
CA ASP A 103 14.54 17.26 8.22
C ASP A 103 13.57 17.46 9.38
#